data_50f8152f0e7e82c621607eaa3b5fcbc8
#
_entry.id   50f8152f0e7e82c621607eaa3b5fcbc8
#
_cell.length_a   1.000
_cell.length_b   1.000
_cell.length_c   1.000
_cell.angle_alpha   90.00
_cell.angle_beta   90.00
_cell.angle_gamma   90.00
#
_symmetry.space_group_name_H-M   'P 1'
#
loop_
_entity.id
_entity.type
_entity.pdbx_description
1 polymer ?
#
loop_
_entity_poly.entity_id
_entity_poly.type
_entity_poly.pdbx_seq_one_letter_code
_entity_poly.pdbx_strand_id
1 'polypeptide(L)'
;MKNRFLKKISDISNLHKRAAFSDLPDRLPAKESVFQALAKERYSCRQFKDTPLTDVQINHILEAARVAPTAANKQPVHVWVVKSPEALAKLKGATDYTYGAPVVFMVGAKPEAAWVRKYDGKNGAEVDAAIVGTHIMLEASALGLGNVWVGSFDPAKIKADFPETEGYEMVCLFPVGHAAAEAGANHGKRQEMDIFATEI
;
A
#
# COMPACT_ATOMS: atom_id res chain seq x y z
N MET A 1 23.85 3.26 -2.22
CA MET A 1 22.64 2.55 -2.71
C MET A 1 21.50 3.49 -3.14
N LYS A 2 21.22 4.59 -2.43
CA LYS A 2 20.16 5.58 -2.77
C LYS A 2 20.21 6.12 -4.22
N ASN A 3 21.41 6.37 -4.78
CA ASN A 3 21.57 6.92 -6.15
C ASN A 3 21.19 5.97 -7.29
N ARG A 4 21.15 4.66 -7.04
CA ARG A 4 20.85 3.66 -8.08
C ARG A 4 19.35 3.49 -8.31
N PHE A 5 18.55 3.66 -7.24
CA PHE A 5 17.09 3.60 -7.31
C PHE A 5 16.51 4.86 -7.94
N LEU A 6 16.95 6.05 -7.50
CA LEU A 6 16.51 7.33 -8.07
C LEU A 6 16.90 7.48 -9.55
N LYS A 7 18.05 6.93 -9.97
CA LYS A 7 18.45 6.90 -11.39
C LYS A 7 17.54 5.97 -12.22
N LYS A 8 17.09 4.84 -11.65
CA LYS A 8 16.11 3.97 -12.31
C LYS A 8 14.73 4.63 -12.46
N ILE A 9 14.30 5.45 -11.50
CA ILE A 9 13.01 6.17 -11.56
C ILE A 9 13.08 7.33 -12.57
N SER A 10 14.21 8.05 -12.69
CA SER A 10 14.37 9.09 -13.70
C SER A 10 14.31 8.53 -15.14
N ASP A 11 14.74 7.28 -15.32
CA ASP A 11 14.65 6.60 -16.61
C ASP A 11 13.19 6.21 -16.95
N ILE A 12 12.30 6.05 -15.94
CA ILE A 12 10.85 5.79 -16.12
C ILE A 12 10.10 7.06 -16.54
N SER A 13 10.52 8.26 -16.08
CA SER A 13 9.87 9.53 -16.48
C SER A 13 9.98 9.80 -17.98
N ASN A 14 10.94 9.18 -18.67
CA ASN A 14 11.06 9.21 -20.14
C ASN A 14 10.18 8.18 -20.86
N LEU A 15 9.55 7.22 -20.14
CA LEU A 15 8.60 6.24 -20.68
C LEU A 15 7.17 6.80 -20.87
N HIS A 16 6.92 8.06 -20.53
CA HIS A 16 5.62 8.73 -20.74
C HIS A 16 5.31 9.07 -22.22
N LYS A 17 6.19 8.74 -23.16
CA LYS A 17 5.74 8.53 -24.54
C LYS A 17 5.09 7.15 -24.56
N ARG A 18 3.76 7.11 -24.63
CA ARG A 18 2.96 5.90 -24.81
C ARG A 18 3.59 5.02 -25.91
N ALA A 19 4.49 4.13 -25.54
CA ALA A 19 4.72 2.95 -26.34
C ALA A 19 3.39 2.18 -26.31
N ALA A 20 2.80 1.93 -27.47
CA ALA A 20 1.65 1.07 -27.54
C ALA A 20 2.04 -0.29 -26.93
N PHE A 21 1.09 -0.99 -26.31
CA PHE A 21 1.32 -2.33 -25.76
C PHE A 21 1.88 -3.30 -26.83
N SER A 22 1.63 -2.99 -28.12
CA SER A 22 2.18 -3.66 -29.31
C SER A 22 3.71 -3.51 -29.49
N ASP A 23 4.34 -2.55 -28.81
CA ASP A 23 5.76 -2.27 -28.95
C ASP A 23 6.60 -2.95 -27.85
N LEU A 24 5.94 -3.71 -26.97
CA LEU A 24 6.64 -4.54 -25.98
C LEU A 24 7.27 -5.74 -26.70
N PRO A 25 8.57 -6.04 -26.45
CA PRO A 25 9.20 -7.21 -27.03
C PRO A 25 8.47 -8.48 -26.55
N ASP A 26 8.28 -9.45 -27.45
CA ASP A 26 7.62 -10.75 -27.21
C ASP A 26 8.25 -11.58 -26.06
N ARG A 27 9.43 -11.16 -25.62
CA ARG A 27 10.06 -11.67 -24.40
C ARG A 27 10.52 -10.48 -23.56
N LEU A 28 10.07 -10.43 -22.32
CA LEU A 28 10.70 -9.57 -21.31
C LEU A 28 12.20 -9.90 -21.33
N PRO A 29 13.10 -8.89 -21.40
CA PRO A 29 14.52 -9.15 -21.31
C PRO A 29 14.79 -9.95 -20.04
N ALA A 30 15.80 -10.84 -20.06
CA ALA A 30 16.24 -11.61 -18.88
C ALA A 30 16.62 -10.73 -17.67
N LYS A 31 16.48 -9.43 -17.81
CA LYS A 31 16.68 -8.40 -16.81
C LYS A 31 15.39 -8.16 -16.04
N GLU A 32 15.49 -8.23 -14.71
CA GLU A 32 14.42 -7.92 -13.77
C GLU A 32 13.70 -6.60 -14.10
N SER A 33 12.36 -6.62 -14.14
CA SER A 33 11.57 -5.42 -14.37
C SER A 33 11.70 -4.46 -13.16
N VAL A 34 11.47 -3.17 -13.38
CA VAL A 34 11.49 -2.16 -12.29
C VAL A 34 10.47 -2.50 -11.21
N PHE A 35 9.28 -2.97 -11.61
CA PHE A 35 8.25 -3.41 -10.66
C PHE A 35 8.71 -4.63 -9.85
N GLN A 36 9.35 -5.61 -10.49
CA GLN A 36 9.85 -6.80 -9.82
C GLN A 36 10.95 -6.46 -8.80
N ALA A 37 11.85 -5.53 -9.16
CA ALA A 37 12.86 -5.01 -8.23
C ALA A 37 12.22 -4.33 -7.02
N LEU A 38 11.23 -3.44 -7.25
CA LEU A 38 10.48 -2.78 -6.18
C LEU A 38 9.77 -3.78 -5.27
N ALA A 39 9.09 -4.76 -5.84
CA ALA A 39 8.36 -5.78 -5.09
C ALA A 39 9.28 -6.64 -4.21
N LYS A 40 10.52 -6.91 -4.66
CA LYS A 40 11.54 -7.62 -3.89
C LYS A 40 12.21 -6.76 -2.82
N GLU A 41 12.48 -5.49 -3.13
CA GLU A 41 13.16 -4.57 -2.22
C GLU A 41 12.26 -4.08 -1.09
N ARG A 42 10.92 -4.01 -1.32
CA ARG A 42 9.94 -3.61 -0.32
C ARG A 42 9.93 -4.59 0.87
N TYR A 43 9.99 -4.06 2.07
CA TYR A 43 9.89 -4.83 3.31
C TYR A 43 8.94 -4.20 4.33
N SER A 44 8.50 -4.96 5.32
CA SER A 44 7.68 -4.49 6.42
C SER A 44 8.54 -3.76 7.45
N CYS A 45 8.59 -2.43 7.33
CA CYS A 45 9.33 -1.55 8.23
C CYS A 45 8.56 -1.36 9.53
N ARG A 46 9.22 -1.55 10.67
CA ARG A 46 8.64 -1.43 12.02
C ARG A 46 9.44 -0.50 12.93
N GLN A 47 10.32 0.30 12.35
CA GLN A 47 11.07 1.33 13.05
C GLN A 47 11.21 2.54 12.13
N PHE A 48 10.78 3.69 12.60
CA PHE A 48 10.75 4.92 11.81
C PHE A 48 11.59 6.00 12.46
N LYS A 49 12.14 6.89 11.64
CA LYS A 49 12.79 8.12 12.10
C LYS A 49 11.73 9.16 12.43
N ASP A 50 12.07 10.06 13.33
CA ASP A 50 11.22 11.19 13.77
C ASP A 50 11.19 12.33 12.72
N THR A 51 11.24 11.95 11.44
CA THR A 51 11.28 12.89 10.32
C THR A 51 9.91 12.90 9.66
N PRO A 52 9.23 14.06 9.61
CA PRO A 52 7.92 14.15 8.99
C PRO A 52 7.97 13.83 7.49
N LEU A 53 6.87 13.33 6.95
CA LEU A 53 6.67 13.24 5.52
C LEU A 53 6.29 14.62 4.97
N THR A 54 6.73 14.90 3.75
CA THR A 54 6.27 16.08 3.01
C THR A 54 4.87 15.85 2.45
N ASP A 55 4.10 16.92 2.25
CA ASP A 55 2.78 16.83 1.60
C ASP A 55 2.91 16.28 0.16
N VAL A 56 4.03 16.50 -0.53
CA VAL A 56 4.30 15.93 -1.85
C VAL A 56 4.36 14.40 -1.76
N GLN A 57 5.07 13.82 -0.78
CA GLN A 57 5.14 12.37 -0.59
C GLN A 57 3.77 11.78 -0.26
N ILE A 58 3.00 12.43 0.62
CA ILE A 58 1.64 12.01 0.97
C ILE A 58 0.74 12.02 -0.28
N ASN A 59 0.78 13.09 -1.09
CA ASN A 59 -0.04 13.21 -2.29
C ASN A 59 0.32 12.17 -3.36
N HIS A 60 1.60 11.80 -3.52
CA HIS A 60 2.02 10.71 -4.42
C HIS A 60 1.41 9.38 -3.98
N ILE A 61 1.45 9.07 -2.67
CA ILE A 61 0.86 7.85 -2.11
C ILE A 61 -0.66 7.84 -2.34
N LEU A 62 -1.34 8.96 -2.10
CA LEU A 62 -2.78 9.08 -2.32
C LEU A 62 -3.16 8.96 -3.79
N GLU A 63 -2.36 9.51 -4.72
CA GLU A 63 -2.59 9.36 -6.14
C GLU A 63 -2.43 7.92 -6.61
N ALA A 64 -1.42 7.20 -6.13
CA ALA A 64 -1.25 5.77 -6.40
C ALA A 64 -2.46 4.96 -5.89
N ALA A 65 -2.96 5.29 -4.70
CA ALA A 65 -4.16 4.69 -4.13
C ALA A 65 -5.40 4.98 -5.00
N ARG A 66 -5.57 6.23 -5.46
CA ARG A 66 -6.72 6.69 -6.25
C ARG A 66 -6.83 6.04 -7.61
N VAL A 67 -5.70 5.74 -8.26
CA VAL A 67 -5.67 5.09 -9.59
C VAL A 67 -5.72 3.57 -9.52
N ALA A 68 -5.74 2.99 -8.30
CA ALA A 68 -5.87 1.55 -8.12
C ALA A 68 -7.20 1.04 -8.71
N PRO A 69 -7.23 -0.12 -9.38
CA PRO A 69 -8.46 -0.68 -9.91
C PRO A 69 -9.36 -1.21 -8.80
N THR A 70 -10.68 -1.13 -9.04
CA THR A 70 -11.70 -1.76 -8.20
C THR A 70 -12.66 -2.58 -9.05
N ALA A 71 -13.33 -3.56 -8.45
CA ALA A 71 -14.28 -4.42 -9.16
C ALA A 71 -15.37 -3.58 -9.84
N ALA A 72 -15.52 -3.74 -11.16
CA ALA A 72 -16.43 -2.96 -12.00
C ALA A 72 -16.30 -1.42 -11.83
N ASN A 73 -15.13 -0.95 -11.43
CA ASN A 73 -14.84 0.45 -11.14
C ASN A 73 -15.83 1.10 -10.14
N LYS A 74 -16.27 0.32 -9.15
CA LYS A 74 -17.24 0.77 -8.13
C LYS A 74 -16.67 1.77 -7.14
N GLN A 75 -15.34 1.78 -6.95
CA GLN A 75 -14.59 2.72 -6.10
C GLN A 75 -15.16 2.84 -4.67
N PRO A 76 -15.43 1.73 -3.96
CA PRO A 76 -16.03 1.75 -2.62
C PRO A 76 -15.05 2.15 -1.51
N VAL A 77 -13.77 2.34 -1.84
CA VAL A 77 -12.67 2.50 -0.90
C VAL A 77 -12.46 3.96 -0.53
N HIS A 78 -12.15 4.21 0.74
CA HIS A 78 -11.71 5.52 1.23
C HIS A 78 -10.40 5.38 2.03
N VAL A 79 -9.58 6.42 1.97
CA VAL A 79 -8.30 6.49 2.67
C VAL A 79 -8.29 7.72 3.56
N TRP A 80 -8.04 7.54 4.87
CA TRP A 80 -7.83 8.61 5.83
C TRP A 80 -6.33 8.74 6.13
N VAL A 81 -5.83 9.97 6.14
CA VAL A 81 -4.43 10.27 6.47
C VAL A 81 -4.35 10.79 7.90
N VAL A 82 -3.89 9.96 8.81
CA VAL A 82 -3.70 10.29 10.21
C VAL A 82 -2.29 10.83 10.40
N LYS A 83 -2.15 12.16 10.65
CA LYS A 83 -0.85 12.82 10.78
C LYS A 83 -0.75 13.82 11.95
N SER A 84 -1.88 14.25 12.53
CA SER A 84 -1.79 15.11 13.69
C SER A 84 -1.40 14.31 14.94
N PRO A 85 -0.65 14.90 15.88
CA PRO A 85 -0.26 14.22 17.12
C PRO A 85 -1.46 13.68 17.91
N GLU A 86 -2.58 14.42 17.94
CA GLU A 86 -3.81 14.05 18.62
C GLU A 86 -4.47 12.83 17.97
N ALA A 87 -4.55 12.82 16.64
CA ALA A 87 -5.13 11.70 15.88
C ALA A 87 -4.26 10.44 15.99
N LEU A 88 -2.93 10.59 15.92
CA LEU A 88 -2.00 9.49 16.12
C LEU A 88 -2.08 8.92 17.55
N ALA A 89 -2.27 9.78 18.57
CA ALA A 89 -2.48 9.35 19.95
C ALA A 89 -3.79 8.54 20.10
N LYS A 90 -4.88 8.98 19.48
CA LYS A 90 -6.15 8.22 19.42
C LYS A 90 -5.94 6.85 18.77
N LEU A 91 -5.28 6.80 17.63
CA LEU A 91 -5.04 5.56 16.88
C LEU A 91 -4.23 4.54 17.68
N LYS A 92 -3.28 4.98 18.51
CA LYS A 92 -2.56 4.10 19.46
C LYS A 92 -3.49 3.39 20.45
N GLY A 93 -4.67 3.93 20.73
CA GLY A 93 -5.68 3.24 21.54
C GLY A 93 -6.34 2.07 20.82
N ALA A 94 -6.32 2.04 19.50
CA ALA A 94 -6.91 0.98 18.69
C ALA A 94 -5.89 -0.08 18.21
N THR A 95 -4.58 0.22 18.25
CA THR A 95 -3.53 -0.73 17.84
C THR A 95 -2.18 -0.36 18.42
N ASP A 96 -1.41 -1.38 18.83
CA ASP A 96 0.00 -1.23 19.26
C ASP A 96 0.98 -1.12 18.06
N TYR A 97 0.50 -1.32 16.85
CA TYR A 97 1.34 -1.51 15.67
C TYR A 97 1.48 -0.26 14.79
N THR A 98 1.37 0.94 15.38
CA THR A 98 1.72 2.19 14.68
C THR A 98 3.24 2.39 14.57
N TYR A 99 4.02 1.71 15.40
CA TYR A 99 5.50 1.75 15.47
C TYR A 99 6.08 3.16 15.55
N GLY A 100 5.30 4.14 16.06
CA GLY A 100 5.73 5.53 16.13
C GLY A 100 5.86 6.23 14.78
N ALA A 101 5.23 5.72 13.72
CA ALA A 101 5.26 6.35 12.40
C ALA A 101 4.65 7.76 12.44
N PRO A 102 5.23 8.74 11.71
CA PRO A 102 4.71 10.11 11.67
C PRO A 102 3.38 10.24 10.91
N VAL A 103 3.05 9.27 10.07
CA VAL A 103 1.80 9.22 9.30
C VAL A 103 1.28 7.80 9.28
N VAL A 104 -0.04 7.63 9.43
CA VAL A 104 -0.72 6.35 9.22
C VAL A 104 -1.85 6.56 8.21
N PHE A 105 -1.85 5.78 7.13
CA PHE A 105 -2.98 5.71 6.20
C PHE A 105 -3.92 4.62 6.70
N MET A 106 -5.17 4.98 7.00
CA MET A 106 -6.24 4.02 7.30
C MET A 106 -7.02 3.75 6.02
N VAL A 107 -7.28 2.49 5.70
CA VAL A 107 -8.01 2.09 4.48
C VAL A 107 -9.25 1.32 4.88
N GLY A 108 -10.39 1.79 4.42
CA GLY A 108 -11.68 1.16 4.61
C GLY A 108 -12.50 1.17 3.33
N ALA A 109 -13.53 0.36 3.29
CA ALA A 109 -14.47 0.32 2.17
C ALA A 109 -15.92 0.30 2.64
N LYS A 110 -16.84 0.79 1.79
CA LYS A 110 -18.30 0.71 1.98
C LYS A 110 -18.83 -0.56 1.34
N PRO A 111 -19.26 -1.58 2.11
CA PRO A 111 -19.78 -2.82 1.56
C PRO A 111 -20.99 -2.62 0.64
N GLU A 112 -21.87 -1.69 0.97
CA GLU A 112 -23.07 -1.38 0.18
C GLU A 112 -22.76 -0.73 -1.18
N ALA A 113 -21.59 -0.10 -1.35
CA ALA A 113 -21.13 0.49 -2.61
C ALA A 113 -20.29 -0.47 -3.44
N ALA A 114 -19.85 -1.57 -2.86
CA ALA A 114 -18.95 -2.53 -3.51
C ALA A 114 -19.66 -3.42 -4.55
N TRP A 115 -18.89 -4.01 -5.43
CA TRP A 115 -19.39 -5.04 -6.31
C TRP A 115 -19.65 -6.34 -5.54
N VAL A 116 -20.76 -7.01 -5.89
CA VAL A 116 -21.13 -8.30 -5.30
C VAL A 116 -21.12 -9.37 -6.40
N ARG A 117 -20.45 -10.48 -6.13
CA ARG A 117 -20.39 -11.61 -7.05
C ARG A 117 -21.75 -12.31 -7.14
N LYS A 118 -22.32 -12.37 -8.33
CA LYS A 118 -23.69 -12.89 -8.57
C LYS A 118 -23.88 -14.37 -8.24
N TYR A 119 -22.82 -15.17 -8.23
CA TYR A 119 -22.90 -16.63 -8.07
C TYR A 119 -23.04 -17.08 -6.62
N ASP A 120 -22.46 -16.37 -5.68
CA ASP A 120 -22.38 -16.75 -4.27
C ASP A 120 -22.59 -15.58 -3.29
N GLY A 121 -22.86 -14.37 -3.81
CA GLY A 121 -23.10 -13.19 -2.99
C GLY A 121 -21.86 -12.62 -2.32
N LYS A 122 -20.64 -13.09 -2.68
CA LYS A 122 -19.42 -12.57 -2.06
C LYS A 122 -19.24 -11.09 -2.38
N ASN A 123 -19.15 -10.26 -1.33
CA ASN A 123 -18.88 -8.83 -1.44
C ASN A 123 -17.40 -8.57 -1.73
N GLY A 124 -17.10 -7.63 -2.62
CA GLY A 124 -15.75 -7.30 -3.07
C GLY A 124 -15.06 -6.18 -2.28
N ALA A 125 -15.70 -5.58 -1.28
CA ALA A 125 -15.19 -4.40 -0.59
C ALA A 125 -13.79 -4.60 0.01
N GLU A 126 -13.58 -5.71 0.72
CA GLU A 126 -12.28 -6.04 1.33
C GLU A 126 -11.19 -6.26 0.27
N VAL A 127 -11.53 -6.91 -0.84
CA VAL A 127 -10.59 -7.14 -1.95
C VAL A 127 -10.19 -5.81 -2.60
N ASP A 128 -11.16 -4.93 -2.88
CA ASP A 128 -10.89 -3.61 -3.44
C ASP A 128 -10.02 -2.77 -2.50
N ALA A 129 -10.31 -2.78 -1.19
CA ALA A 129 -9.48 -2.10 -0.20
C ALA A 129 -8.07 -2.68 -0.11
N ALA A 130 -7.91 -4.00 -0.24
CA ALA A 130 -6.58 -4.64 -0.26
C ALA A 130 -5.77 -4.26 -1.51
N ILE A 131 -6.42 -4.11 -2.68
CA ILE A 131 -5.78 -3.63 -3.90
C ILE A 131 -5.29 -2.18 -3.72
N VAL A 132 -6.14 -1.29 -3.21
CA VAL A 132 -5.79 0.11 -2.90
C VAL A 132 -4.64 0.16 -1.89
N GLY A 133 -4.72 -0.63 -0.81
CA GLY A 133 -3.67 -0.73 0.20
C GLY A 133 -2.33 -1.21 -0.37
N THR A 134 -2.35 -2.13 -1.33
CA THR A 134 -1.15 -2.59 -2.04
C THR A 134 -0.50 -1.46 -2.83
N HIS A 135 -1.30 -0.58 -3.48
CA HIS A 135 -0.78 0.59 -4.19
C HIS A 135 -0.13 1.59 -3.22
N ILE A 136 -0.75 1.85 -2.05
CA ILE A 136 -0.15 2.67 -0.98
C ILE A 136 1.21 2.11 -0.58
N MET A 137 1.28 0.81 -0.30
CA MET A 137 2.49 0.12 0.15
C MET A 137 3.62 0.19 -0.87
N LEU A 138 3.31 -0.04 -2.14
CA LEU A 138 4.31 -0.03 -3.21
C LEU A 138 4.79 1.38 -3.53
N GLU A 139 3.90 2.37 -3.57
CA GLU A 139 4.30 3.77 -3.82
C GLU A 139 5.14 4.33 -2.67
N ALA A 140 4.77 4.08 -1.41
CA ALA A 140 5.59 4.47 -0.28
C ALA A 140 7.01 3.89 -0.39
N SER A 141 7.13 2.62 -0.81
CA SER A 141 8.43 1.98 -1.03
C SER A 141 9.18 2.57 -2.22
N ALA A 142 8.50 2.91 -3.32
CA ALA A 142 9.08 3.56 -4.48
C ALA A 142 9.65 4.95 -4.14
N LEU A 143 9.02 5.66 -3.21
CA LEU A 143 9.51 6.93 -2.67
C LEU A 143 10.67 6.77 -1.66
N GLY A 144 11.13 5.54 -1.40
CA GLY A 144 12.18 5.24 -0.43
C GLY A 144 11.73 5.35 1.03
N LEU A 145 10.41 5.31 1.26
CA LEU A 145 9.82 5.31 2.60
C LEU A 145 9.65 3.89 3.13
N GLY A 146 9.79 3.74 4.45
CA GLY A 146 9.39 2.53 5.15
C GLY A 146 7.88 2.49 5.34
N ASN A 147 7.30 1.30 5.26
CA ASN A 147 5.90 1.07 5.54
C ASN A 147 5.66 -0.38 5.98
N VAL A 148 4.49 -0.63 6.57
CA VAL A 148 4.05 -1.98 6.93
C VAL A 148 2.53 -2.07 6.82
N TRP A 149 2.03 -3.22 6.32
CA TRP A 149 0.61 -3.58 6.41
C TRP A 149 0.27 -4.01 7.82
N VAL A 150 -0.71 -3.36 8.45
CA VAL A 150 -1.24 -3.70 9.76
C VAL A 150 -2.70 -4.11 9.62
N GLY A 151 -3.00 -5.37 9.96
CA GLY A 151 -4.37 -5.91 10.04
C GLY A 151 -4.83 -6.13 11.49
N SER A 152 -3.93 -5.90 12.48
CA SER A 152 -4.24 -6.09 13.89
C SER A 152 -4.59 -4.75 14.55
N PHE A 153 -5.87 -4.44 14.63
CA PHE A 153 -6.43 -3.25 15.26
C PHE A 153 -7.86 -3.53 15.74
N ASP A 154 -8.36 -2.69 16.65
CA ASP A 154 -9.75 -2.71 17.10
C ASP A 154 -10.62 -1.79 16.20
N PRO A 155 -11.46 -2.35 15.30
CA PRO A 155 -12.29 -1.57 14.41
C PRO A 155 -13.39 -0.79 15.14
N ALA A 156 -13.91 -1.30 16.28
CA ALA A 156 -14.93 -0.61 17.06
C ALA A 156 -14.34 0.65 17.70
N LYS A 157 -13.11 0.56 18.19
CA LYS A 157 -12.41 1.71 18.74
C LYS A 157 -12.05 2.75 17.68
N ILE A 158 -11.67 2.32 16.47
CA ILE A 158 -11.46 3.25 15.36
C ILE A 158 -12.75 4.03 15.07
N LYS A 159 -13.90 3.35 14.96
CA LYS A 159 -15.19 4.03 14.75
C LYS A 159 -15.55 5.02 15.85
N ALA A 160 -15.27 4.67 17.12
CA ALA A 160 -15.56 5.55 18.25
C ALA A 160 -14.65 6.80 18.26
N ASP A 161 -13.38 6.65 17.95
CA ASP A 161 -12.38 7.72 18.01
C ASP A 161 -12.33 8.57 16.70
N PHE A 162 -12.81 8.02 15.57
CA PHE A 162 -12.83 8.63 14.23
C PHE A 162 -14.21 8.51 13.60
N PRO A 163 -15.20 9.33 14.02
CA PRO A 163 -16.58 9.24 13.54
C PRO A 163 -16.73 9.46 12.03
N GLU A 164 -15.75 10.08 11.37
CA GLU A 164 -15.66 10.22 9.92
C GLU A 164 -15.51 8.88 9.17
N THR A 165 -15.22 7.79 9.88
CA THR A 165 -15.14 6.42 9.33
C THR A 165 -16.50 5.70 9.34
N GLU A 166 -17.57 6.35 9.79
CA GLU A 166 -18.92 5.74 9.86
C GLU A 166 -19.39 5.30 8.47
N GLY A 167 -19.98 4.10 8.40
CA GLY A 167 -20.40 3.47 7.14
C GLY A 167 -19.29 2.75 6.39
N TYR A 168 -18.04 2.78 6.88
CA TYR A 168 -16.93 2.04 6.30
C TYR A 168 -16.52 0.87 7.20
N GLU A 169 -16.15 -0.23 6.58
CA GLU A 169 -15.42 -1.32 7.23
C GLU A 169 -13.92 -1.09 7.07
N MET A 170 -13.20 -1.00 8.21
CA MET A 170 -11.76 -0.84 8.22
C MET A 170 -11.09 -2.14 7.82
N VAL A 171 -10.18 -2.09 6.83
CA VAL A 171 -9.51 -3.27 6.28
C VAL A 171 -8.04 -3.34 6.71
N CYS A 172 -7.32 -2.22 6.63
CA CYS A 172 -5.91 -2.19 6.99
C CYS A 172 -5.43 -0.78 7.32
N LEU A 173 -4.29 -0.74 8.03
CA LEU A 173 -3.57 0.49 8.33
C LEU A 173 -2.16 0.38 7.75
N PHE A 174 -1.61 1.54 7.33
CA PHE A 174 -0.24 1.66 6.85
C PHE A 174 0.50 2.74 7.64
N PRO A 175 1.25 2.38 8.70
CA PRO A 175 2.27 3.24 9.24
C PRO A 175 3.34 3.51 8.18
N VAL A 176 3.62 4.79 7.89
CA VAL A 176 4.57 5.23 6.86
C VAL A 176 5.50 6.28 7.43
N GLY A 177 6.78 6.17 7.10
CA GLY A 177 7.82 7.11 7.56
C GLY A 177 9.17 6.81 6.94
N HIS A 178 10.18 7.61 7.29
CA HIS A 178 11.56 7.29 6.93
C HIS A 178 12.05 6.11 7.76
N ALA A 179 12.50 5.04 7.11
CA ALA A 179 12.96 3.84 7.80
C ALA A 179 14.17 4.11 8.70
N ALA A 180 14.14 3.57 9.92
CA ALA A 180 15.24 3.62 10.88
C ALA A 180 16.03 2.29 10.97
N ALA A 181 15.51 1.21 10.37
CA ALA A 181 16.15 -0.10 10.34
C ALA A 181 16.08 -0.72 8.95
N GLU A 182 16.97 -1.65 8.68
CA GLU A 182 17.01 -2.46 7.45
C GLU A 182 16.00 -3.61 7.52
N ALA A 183 15.79 -4.29 6.38
CA ALA A 183 14.95 -5.47 6.29
C ALA A 183 15.44 -6.60 7.21
N GLY A 184 14.53 -7.26 7.92
CA GLY A 184 14.85 -8.39 8.79
C GLY A 184 15.24 -9.65 8.01
N ALA A 185 15.83 -10.63 8.70
CA ALA A 185 16.36 -11.87 8.14
C ALA A 185 15.33 -12.73 7.36
N ASN A 186 14.04 -12.56 7.67
CA ASN A 186 12.96 -13.30 6.99
C ASN A 186 12.44 -12.60 5.73
N HIS A 187 12.95 -11.41 5.41
CA HIS A 187 12.45 -10.62 4.28
C HIS A 187 12.52 -11.36 2.93
N GLY A 188 13.61 -12.08 2.68
CA GLY A 188 13.81 -12.81 1.42
C GLY A 188 13.16 -14.21 1.36
N LYS A 189 12.61 -14.72 2.48
CA LYS A 189 12.03 -16.06 2.50
C LYS A 189 10.70 -16.11 1.72
N ARG A 190 10.62 -17.02 0.75
CA ARG A 190 9.42 -17.28 -0.06
C ARG A 190 9.28 -18.78 -0.25
N GLN A 191 8.06 -19.19 -0.60
CA GLN A 191 7.82 -20.56 -1.07
C GLN A 191 8.54 -20.77 -2.41
N GLU A 192 8.90 -22.02 -2.70
CA GLU A 192 9.41 -22.41 -4.01
C GLU A 192 8.30 -22.25 -5.07
N MET A 193 8.71 -22.05 -6.32
CA MET A 193 7.76 -21.70 -7.39
C MET A 193 6.76 -22.80 -7.69
N ASP A 194 7.18 -24.07 -7.61
CA ASP A 194 6.36 -25.26 -7.83
C ASP A 194 5.29 -25.48 -6.75
N ILE A 195 5.52 -24.94 -5.51
CA ILE A 195 4.53 -24.91 -4.44
C ILE A 195 3.57 -23.75 -4.61
N PHE A 196 4.07 -22.61 -5.13
CA PHE A 196 3.31 -21.37 -5.26
C PHE A 196 2.40 -21.35 -6.48
N ALA A 197 2.81 -21.94 -7.60
CA ALA A 197 2.10 -21.91 -8.88
C ALA A 197 2.10 -23.28 -9.56
N THR A 198 0.99 -23.59 -10.24
CA THR A 198 0.83 -24.80 -11.04
C THR A 198 0.31 -24.44 -12.42
N GLU A 199 0.93 -24.96 -13.46
CA GLU A 199 0.38 -24.93 -14.84
C GLU A 199 -0.68 -26.03 -15.01
N ILE A 200 -1.82 -25.71 -15.65
CA ILE A 200 -2.93 -26.63 -15.88
C ILE A 200 -3.17 -26.78 -17.37
#